data_dbf3222e8c23713930aeb8039e2564f8
#
_entry.id   dbf3222e8c23713930aeb8039e2564f8
#
_cell.length_a   1.000
_cell.length_b   1.000
_cell.length_c   1.000
_cell.angle_alpha   90.00
_cell.angle_beta   90.00
_cell.angle_gamma   90.00
#
_symmetry.space_group_name_H-M   'P 1'
#
loop_
_entity.id
_entity.type
_entity.pdbx_description
1 polymer ?
#
loop_
_entity_poly.entity_id
_entity_poly.type
_entity_poly.pdbx_seq_one_letter_code
_entity_poly.pdbx_strand_id
1 'polypeptide(L)'
;MRIKRMTRNRLLAAATGLAAAAALAVPTAASADSSRDGKDTAFSADRLASAGASVLRADVAGTAWHTDPATGTLVVSADSTVSAAGIARIKREAGADAAALRIDRIPGRLTKLVSGGDAIYATSWRCSLGFNVRSGSTYYALTAGHCTDGAGTWWSNSARTTVVGSTVGSSFPTNDYGLIKYASNSPVPPGTVGSQDITSAVNATVNMSVTRRGSTTGIHTGRVTGLNATVNYGGGDVVYGMIRTNVCAEPGDSGGPLYSGSRAVGLTSGGSGNCSSGGTTFFQPVVEALNAYGVSVY
;
A
#
# COMPACT_ATOMS: atom_id res chain seq x y z
N MET A 1 10.21 57.99 16.13
CA MET A 1 11.51 58.74 16.22
C MET A 1 12.47 58.15 15.20
N ARG A 2 12.75 58.98 14.17
CA ARG A 2 13.89 59.07 13.23
C ARG A 2 14.49 57.83 12.60
N ILE A 3 14.22 57.78 11.35
CA ILE A 3 14.92 57.42 10.10
C ILE A 3 16.44 57.73 10.09
N LYS A 4 17.24 56.80 9.55
CA LYS A 4 18.43 57.22 8.75
C LYS A 4 18.67 56.21 7.59
N ARG A 5 18.40 56.72 6.40
CA ARG A 5 18.98 56.26 5.11
C ARG A 5 20.42 56.73 5.03
N MET A 6 21.28 55.96 4.38
CA MET A 6 22.45 56.51 3.69
C MET A 6 22.71 55.78 2.40
N THR A 7 22.88 56.59 1.37
CA THR A 7 23.03 56.31 -0.06
C THR A 7 24.48 56.35 -0.49
N ARG A 8 24.78 55.71 -1.63
CA ARG A 8 25.76 56.04 -2.69
C ARG A 8 27.23 55.70 -2.46
N ASN A 9 27.88 54.98 -3.40
CA ASN A 9 28.56 55.61 -4.52
C ASN A 9 28.98 54.62 -5.61
N ARG A 10 28.78 55.09 -6.85
CA ARG A 10 29.25 54.55 -8.13
C ARG A 10 30.75 54.87 -8.30
N LEU A 11 31.50 54.02 -8.97
CA LEU A 11 32.65 54.42 -9.78
C LEU A 11 32.75 53.52 -11.02
N LEU A 12 32.61 54.14 -12.18
CA LEU A 12 32.98 53.66 -13.52
C LEU A 12 34.46 53.86 -13.72
N ALA A 13 35.13 52.89 -14.35
CA ALA A 13 36.37 53.15 -15.07
C ALA A 13 36.34 52.31 -16.35
N ALA A 14 36.34 53.02 -17.48
CA ALA A 14 36.54 52.50 -18.82
C ALA A 14 38.05 52.54 -19.13
N ALA A 15 38.57 51.50 -19.79
CA ALA A 15 39.84 51.59 -20.51
C ALA A 15 39.77 50.76 -21.78
N THR A 16 39.90 51.45 -22.89
CA THR A 16 40.07 51.01 -24.28
C THR A 16 41.49 50.54 -24.54
N GLY A 17 41.69 49.51 -25.36
CA GLY A 17 43.01 49.09 -25.82
C GLY A 17 42.99 47.98 -26.88
N LEU A 18 43.07 48.39 -28.11
CA LEU A 18 43.65 47.91 -29.37
C LEU A 18 43.77 46.39 -29.67
N ALA A 19 43.31 46.13 -30.89
CA ALA A 19 43.44 44.90 -31.67
C ALA A 19 44.91 44.59 -32.10
N ALA A 20 45.26 43.29 -32.11
CA ALA A 20 46.29 42.77 -32.98
C ALA A 20 45.86 41.38 -33.48
N ALA A 21 45.60 41.27 -34.78
CA ALA A 21 45.32 40.05 -35.48
C ALA A 21 46.66 39.29 -35.74
N ALA A 22 46.75 38.10 -35.24
CA ALA A 22 47.79 37.14 -35.65
C ALA A 22 47.09 35.87 -36.17
N ALA A 23 47.15 35.68 -37.48
CA ALA A 23 46.72 34.46 -38.14
C ALA A 23 47.74 33.36 -37.84
N LEU A 24 47.34 32.34 -37.13
CA LEU A 24 48.09 31.08 -36.98
C LEU A 24 47.33 29.94 -37.67
N ALA A 25 47.99 29.41 -38.70
CA ALA A 25 47.55 28.19 -39.42
C ALA A 25 47.43 27.01 -38.46
N VAL A 26 46.26 26.39 -38.40
CA VAL A 26 46.01 25.17 -37.67
C VAL A 26 46.32 23.98 -38.59
N PRO A 27 47.22 23.06 -38.24
CA PRO A 27 47.36 21.82 -38.98
C PRO A 27 46.13 20.94 -38.72
N THR A 28 45.49 20.47 -39.77
CA THR A 28 44.48 19.41 -39.75
C THR A 28 45.12 18.12 -39.25
N ALA A 29 44.91 17.80 -37.98
CA ALA A 29 45.20 16.47 -37.47
C ALA A 29 44.10 15.52 -37.98
N ALA A 30 44.51 14.53 -38.77
CA ALA A 30 43.69 13.39 -39.16
C ALA A 30 43.22 12.69 -37.89
N SER A 31 41.91 12.62 -37.70
CA SER A 31 41.32 11.86 -36.61
C SER A 31 41.63 10.37 -36.84
N ALA A 32 42.52 9.82 -36.05
CA ALA A 32 42.66 8.37 -35.94
C ALA A 32 41.37 7.81 -35.41
N ASP A 33 40.79 6.90 -36.17
CA ASP A 33 39.66 6.05 -35.80
C ASP A 33 40.10 5.18 -34.60
N SER A 34 39.80 5.64 -33.40
CA SER A 34 39.97 4.83 -32.19
C SER A 34 38.79 3.88 -32.10
N SER A 35 39.10 2.61 -32.36
CA SER A 35 38.30 1.44 -32.06
C SER A 35 37.43 1.65 -30.82
N ARG A 36 36.11 1.64 -31.01
CA ARG A 36 35.12 1.64 -29.95
C ARG A 36 35.19 0.33 -29.20
N ASP A 37 35.88 0.34 -28.08
CA ASP A 37 35.63 -0.60 -27.01
C ASP A 37 34.16 -0.40 -26.55
N GLY A 38 33.39 -1.48 -26.64
CA GLY A 38 31.95 -1.49 -26.33
C GLY A 38 31.67 -1.20 -24.84
N LYS A 39 31.66 0.09 -24.47
CA LYS A 39 30.92 0.54 -23.30
C LYS A 39 29.47 0.68 -23.72
N ASP A 40 28.61 -0.16 -23.17
CA ASP A 40 27.15 -0.03 -23.26
C ASP A 40 26.77 1.42 -23.00
N THR A 41 26.36 2.14 -24.06
CA THR A 41 25.95 3.54 -23.93
C THR A 41 24.58 3.55 -23.23
N ALA A 42 24.55 4.05 -21.99
CA ALA A 42 23.33 4.27 -21.23
C ALA A 42 22.32 5.04 -22.09
N PHE A 43 21.07 4.60 -22.10
CA PHE A 43 20.00 5.28 -22.82
C PHE A 43 19.68 6.64 -22.16
N SER A 44 19.27 7.63 -22.96
CA SER A 44 18.87 8.93 -22.43
C SER A 44 17.66 8.81 -21.51
N ALA A 45 17.52 9.75 -20.57
CA ALA A 45 16.38 9.79 -19.64
C ALA A 45 15.03 9.84 -20.38
N ASP A 46 14.93 10.62 -21.46
CA ASP A 46 13.72 10.74 -22.29
C ASP A 46 13.37 9.40 -22.95
N ARG A 47 14.36 8.68 -23.43
CA ARG A 47 14.16 7.36 -24.03
C ARG A 47 13.72 6.32 -23.01
N LEU A 48 14.27 6.34 -21.80
CA LEU A 48 13.85 5.47 -20.70
C LEU A 48 12.42 5.79 -20.25
N ALA A 49 12.06 7.10 -20.18
CA ALA A 49 10.71 7.53 -19.88
C ALA A 49 9.70 7.08 -20.95
N SER A 50 10.05 7.23 -22.23
CA SER A 50 9.24 6.74 -23.38
C SER A 50 9.04 5.23 -23.33
N ALA A 51 10.11 4.48 -23.05
CA ALA A 51 10.05 3.03 -22.87
C ALA A 51 9.12 2.64 -21.71
N GLY A 52 9.20 3.34 -20.57
CA GLY A 52 8.31 3.11 -19.42
C GLY A 52 6.84 3.40 -19.73
N ALA A 53 6.56 4.49 -20.45
CA ALA A 53 5.21 4.79 -20.92
C ALA A 53 4.67 3.70 -21.87
N SER A 54 5.53 3.10 -22.68
CA SER A 54 5.16 1.99 -23.57
C SER A 54 4.85 0.70 -22.81
N VAL A 55 5.62 0.39 -21.74
CA VAL A 55 5.30 -0.74 -20.84
C VAL A 55 3.93 -0.54 -20.18
N LEU A 56 3.62 0.68 -19.75
CA LEU A 56 2.31 1.02 -19.19
C LEU A 56 1.17 0.83 -20.21
N ARG A 57 1.34 1.33 -21.45
CA ARG A 57 0.34 1.15 -22.53
C ARG A 57 0.16 -0.31 -22.94
N ALA A 58 1.21 -1.11 -22.84
CA ALA A 58 1.11 -2.54 -23.09
C ALA A 58 0.13 -3.24 -22.14
N ASP A 59 -0.13 -2.68 -20.95
CA ASP A 59 -1.12 -3.15 -19.98
C ASP A 59 -1.03 -4.68 -19.75
N VAL A 60 0.17 -5.15 -19.42
CA VAL A 60 0.42 -6.57 -19.12
C VAL A 60 0.49 -6.74 -17.61
N ALA A 61 -0.56 -7.35 -17.04
CA ALA A 61 -0.59 -7.65 -15.61
C ALA A 61 0.59 -8.53 -15.18
N GLY A 62 1.08 -8.37 -13.95
CA GLY A 62 2.24 -9.12 -13.44
C GLY A 62 3.59 -8.50 -13.81
N THR A 63 3.61 -7.22 -14.20
CA THR A 63 4.83 -6.47 -14.51
C THR A 63 5.06 -5.29 -13.57
N ALA A 64 6.34 -5.01 -13.32
CA ALA A 64 6.82 -3.81 -12.64
C ALA A 64 8.10 -3.34 -13.34
N TRP A 65 8.43 -2.05 -13.30
CA TRP A 65 9.65 -1.57 -13.97
C TRP A 65 10.31 -0.42 -13.24
N HIS A 66 11.61 -0.31 -13.42
CA HIS A 66 12.44 0.77 -12.90
C HIS A 66 13.66 0.99 -13.80
N THR A 67 14.25 2.17 -13.74
CA THR A 67 15.54 2.42 -14.38
C THR A 67 16.65 1.87 -13.49
N ASP A 68 17.51 1.02 -14.06
CA ASP A 68 18.72 0.55 -13.41
C ASP A 68 19.85 1.58 -13.65
N PRO A 69 20.33 2.28 -12.61
CA PRO A 69 21.35 3.31 -12.78
C PRO A 69 22.72 2.75 -13.16
N ALA A 70 22.97 1.46 -12.90
CA ALA A 70 24.25 0.82 -13.23
C ALA A 70 24.38 0.50 -14.72
N THR A 71 23.27 0.12 -15.35
CA THR A 71 23.24 -0.28 -16.78
C THR A 71 22.61 0.79 -17.67
N GLY A 72 21.90 1.79 -17.11
CA GLY A 72 21.16 2.78 -17.87
C GLY A 72 20.04 2.18 -18.71
N THR A 73 19.46 1.05 -18.29
CA THR A 73 18.35 0.37 -18.95
C THR A 73 17.08 0.42 -18.12
N LEU A 74 15.91 0.26 -18.75
CA LEU A 74 14.64 0.06 -18.07
C LEU A 74 14.44 -1.44 -17.82
N VAL A 75 14.57 -1.86 -16.57
CA VAL A 75 14.33 -3.23 -16.13
C VAL A 75 12.83 -3.44 -15.97
N VAL A 76 12.28 -4.40 -16.67
CA VAL A 76 10.89 -4.83 -16.56
C VAL A 76 10.86 -6.19 -15.88
N SER A 77 10.52 -6.22 -14.60
CA SER A 77 10.26 -7.44 -13.85
C SER A 77 8.94 -8.04 -14.31
N ALA A 78 8.98 -9.29 -14.77
CA ALA A 78 7.82 -10.03 -15.21
C ALA A 78 7.66 -11.30 -14.36
N ASP A 79 6.54 -11.39 -13.63
CA ASP A 79 6.25 -12.50 -12.75
C ASP A 79 5.93 -13.82 -13.50
N SER A 80 5.68 -14.90 -12.75
CA SER A 80 5.44 -16.22 -13.32
C SER A 80 4.17 -16.32 -14.20
N THR A 81 3.24 -15.37 -14.06
CA THR A 81 1.98 -15.35 -14.84
C THR A 81 2.10 -14.66 -16.19
N VAL A 82 3.18 -13.87 -16.39
CA VAL A 82 3.40 -13.17 -17.66
C VAL A 82 3.83 -14.14 -18.74
N SER A 83 2.99 -14.32 -19.75
CA SER A 83 3.26 -15.20 -20.86
C SER A 83 4.32 -14.63 -21.83
N ALA A 84 4.89 -15.49 -22.70
CA ALA A 84 5.76 -15.05 -23.79
C ALA A 84 5.05 -14.05 -24.72
N ALA A 85 3.75 -14.22 -24.97
CA ALA A 85 2.93 -13.29 -25.75
C ALA A 85 2.80 -11.92 -25.05
N GLY A 86 2.69 -11.88 -23.71
CA GLY A 86 2.72 -10.65 -22.93
C GLY A 86 4.04 -9.88 -23.09
N ILE A 87 5.17 -10.58 -23.01
CA ILE A 87 6.49 -9.96 -23.25
C ILE A 87 6.61 -9.44 -24.69
N ALA A 88 6.16 -10.22 -25.68
CA ALA A 88 6.16 -9.78 -27.07
C ALA A 88 5.28 -8.53 -27.27
N ARG A 89 4.16 -8.42 -26.57
CA ARG A 89 3.30 -7.22 -26.57
C ARG A 89 4.04 -6.00 -26.02
N ILE A 90 4.71 -6.11 -24.85
CA ILE A 90 5.53 -5.04 -24.28
C ILE A 90 6.58 -4.54 -25.28
N LYS A 91 7.32 -5.47 -25.89
CA LYS A 91 8.37 -5.13 -26.87
C LYS A 91 7.80 -4.45 -28.13
N ARG A 92 6.63 -4.89 -28.60
CA ARG A 92 5.97 -4.25 -29.76
C ARG A 92 5.52 -2.82 -29.44
N GLU A 93 4.92 -2.61 -28.25
CA GLU A 93 4.53 -1.28 -27.80
C GLU A 93 5.72 -0.33 -27.65
N ALA A 94 6.85 -0.85 -27.21
CA ALA A 94 8.08 -0.07 -27.07
C ALA A 94 8.72 0.29 -28.43
N GLY A 95 8.44 -0.48 -29.49
CA GLY A 95 8.95 -0.18 -30.83
C GLY A 95 10.47 0.03 -30.86
N ALA A 96 10.91 1.22 -31.27
CA ALA A 96 12.33 1.59 -31.32
C ALA A 96 12.98 1.63 -29.92
N ASP A 97 12.20 1.84 -28.86
CA ASP A 97 12.70 1.87 -27.47
C ASP A 97 12.82 0.48 -26.85
N ALA A 98 12.42 -0.59 -27.57
CA ALA A 98 12.53 -1.96 -27.06
C ALA A 98 13.97 -2.36 -26.69
N ALA A 99 14.97 -1.76 -27.34
CA ALA A 99 16.38 -1.97 -27.03
C ALA A 99 16.78 -1.43 -25.63
N ALA A 100 16.01 -0.46 -25.08
CA ALA A 100 16.21 0.07 -23.74
C ALA A 100 15.58 -0.81 -22.64
N LEU A 101 14.81 -1.85 -23.00
CA LEU A 101 14.14 -2.76 -22.07
C LEU A 101 15.02 -3.97 -21.77
N ARG A 102 15.20 -4.26 -20.47
CA ARG A 102 15.68 -5.54 -19.96
C ARG A 102 14.52 -6.26 -19.28
N ILE A 103 14.21 -7.48 -19.70
CA ILE A 103 13.14 -8.28 -19.09
C ILE A 103 13.74 -9.24 -18.08
N ASP A 104 13.39 -9.06 -16.79
CA ASP A 104 13.78 -9.94 -15.71
C ASP A 104 12.59 -10.80 -15.28
N ARG A 105 12.77 -12.13 -15.32
CA ARG A 105 11.77 -13.06 -14.78
C ARG A 105 11.93 -13.17 -13.29
N ILE A 106 10.84 -12.86 -12.56
CA ILE A 106 10.80 -13.01 -11.12
C ILE A 106 9.87 -14.17 -10.73
N PRO A 107 10.19 -14.92 -9.67
CA PRO A 107 9.34 -16.01 -9.17
C PRO A 107 8.10 -15.43 -8.48
N GLY A 108 7.04 -16.27 -8.38
CA GLY A 108 5.79 -15.89 -7.71
C GLY A 108 4.90 -15.01 -8.58
N ARG A 109 4.00 -14.27 -7.96
CA ARG A 109 3.02 -13.40 -8.61
C ARG A 109 3.04 -12.02 -7.95
N LEU A 110 3.06 -10.98 -8.78
CA LEU A 110 2.86 -9.60 -8.29
C LEU A 110 1.39 -9.41 -7.93
N THR A 111 1.11 -9.28 -6.63
CA THR A 111 -0.22 -9.05 -6.09
C THR A 111 -0.22 -7.83 -5.19
N LYS A 112 -1.36 -7.15 -5.11
CA LYS A 112 -1.56 -6.15 -4.07
C LYS A 112 -1.53 -6.87 -2.73
N LEU A 113 -0.71 -6.38 -1.81
CA LEU A 113 -0.73 -6.82 -0.43
C LEU A 113 -1.97 -6.25 0.24
N VAL A 114 -2.72 -7.10 0.94
CA VAL A 114 -3.90 -6.65 1.67
C VAL A 114 -3.48 -5.92 2.94
N SER A 115 -4.05 -4.74 3.11
CA SER A 115 -3.85 -3.84 4.25
C SER A 115 -5.13 -3.79 5.08
N GLY A 116 -5.05 -3.31 6.31
CA GLY A 116 -6.24 -3.09 7.15
C GLY A 116 -7.31 -2.27 6.42
N GLY A 117 -8.55 -2.73 6.48
CA GLY A 117 -9.71 -2.16 5.79
C GLY A 117 -9.93 -2.65 4.35
N ASP A 118 -9.03 -3.43 3.78
CA ASP A 118 -9.24 -4.02 2.45
C ASP A 118 -10.26 -5.16 2.50
N ALA A 119 -10.96 -5.38 1.39
CA ALA A 119 -11.92 -6.46 1.27
C ALA A 119 -11.24 -7.84 1.34
N ILE A 120 -11.79 -8.72 2.13
CA ILE A 120 -11.47 -10.15 2.17
C ILE A 120 -12.74 -10.94 1.90
N TYR A 121 -12.61 -11.99 1.11
CA TYR A 121 -13.74 -12.77 0.61
C TYR A 121 -13.67 -14.19 1.13
N ALA A 122 -14.76 -14.65 1.76
CA ALA A 122 -15.02 -16.05 2.03
C ALA A 122 -15.79 -16.67 0.84
N THR A 123 -16.22 -17.92 0.98
CA THR A 123 -16.95 -18.64 -0.09
C THR A 123 -18.25 -17.93 -0.50
N SER A 124 -18.99 -17.35 0.46
CA SER A 124 -20.33 -16.80 0.21
C SER A 124 -20.51 -15.34 0.66
N TRP A 125 -19.55 -14.77 1.40
CA TRP A 125 -19.65 -13.41 1.92
C TRP A 125 -18.32 -12.66 1.83
N ARG A 126 -18.38 -11.35 2.13
CA ARG A 126 -17.25 -10.43 2.15
C ARG A 126 -17.20 -9.74 3.51
N CYS A 127 -15.99 -9.60 4.03
CA CYS A 127 -15.66 -8.80 5.20
C CYS A 127 -14.50 -7.86 4.88
N SER A 128 -14.06 -7.12 5.86
CA SER A 128 -12.86 -6.29 5.81
C SER A 128 -11.75 -6.89 6.68
N LEU A 129 -10.50 -6.81 6.22
CA LEU A 129 -9.35 -7.12 7.02
C LEU A 129 -9.20 -6.08 8.13
N GLY A 130 -9.01 -6.51 9.36
CA GLY A 130 -8.75 -5.64 10.51
C GLY A 130 -7.31 -5.16 10.53
N PHE A 131 -6.43 -5.95 11.11
CA PHE A 131 -5.01 -5.64 11.21
C PHE A 131 -4.17 -6.82 10.76
N ASN A 132 -3.07 -6.53 10.08
CA ASN A 132 -2.00 -7.49 9.89
C ASN A 132 -1.22 -7.59 11.18
N VAL A 133 -0.99 -8.82 11.63
CA VAL A 133 -0.35 -9.15 12.91
C VAL A 133 0.64 -10.30 12.72
N ARG A 134 1.54 -10.49 13.68
CA ARG A 134 2.53 -11.58 13.63
C ARG A 134 2.75 -12.24 14.98
N SER A 135 3.21 -13.49 14.93
CA SER A 135 3.83 -14.20 16.05
C SER A 135 5.17 -14.76 15.56
N GLY A 136 6.28 -14.19 16.05
CA GLY A 136 7.62 -14.42 15.49
C GLY A 136 7.68 -14.06 14.01
N SER A 137 8.03 -15.01 13.15
CA SER A 137 8.11 -14.86 11.69
C SER A 137 6.82 -15.24 10.94
N THR A 138 5.77 -15.65 11.66
CA THR A 138 4.51 -16.06 11.06
C THR A 138 3.52 -14.91 11.05
N TYR A 139 2.89 -14.66 9.89
CA TYR A 139 1.98 -13.55 9.67
C TYR A 139 0.53 -14.03 9.63
N TYR A 140 -0.35 -13.17 10.16
CA TYR A 140 -1.78 -13.40 10.26
C TYR A 140 -2.55 -12.11 9.94
N ALA A 141 -3.83 -12.25 9.61
CA ALA A 141 -4.79 -11.15 9.56
C ALA A 141 -5.83 -11.33 10.65
N LEU A 142 -6.08 -10.29 11.44
CA LEU A 142 -7.24 -10.19 12.31
C LEU A 142 -8.44 -9.68 11.53
N THR A 143 -9.61 -10.20 11.83
CA THR A 143 -10.93 -9.74 11.36
C THR A 143 -11.98 -10.02 12.43
N ALA A 144 -13.28 -9.84 12.14
CA ALA A 144 -14.34 -10.21 13.08
C ALA A 144 -14.52 -11.73 13.20
N GLY A 145 -14.99 -12.18 14.35
CA GLY A 145 -15.31 -13.58 14.61
C GLY A 145 -16.48 -14.07 13.76
N HIS A 146 -17.56 -13.28 13.67
CA HIS A 146 -18.71 -13.62 12.80
C HIS A 146 -18.33 -13.70 11.30
N CYS A 147 -17.23 -13.09 10.88
CA CYS A 147 -16.68 -13.26 9.55
C CYS A 147 -16.01 -14.62 9.37
N THR A 148 -15.30 -15.11 10.40
CA THR A 148 -14.50 -16.34 10.34
C THR A 148 -15.29 -17.59 10.74
N ASP A 149 -16.44 -17.42 11.39
CA ASP A 149 -17.31 -18.53 11.74
C ASP A 149 -17.80 -19.26 10.49
N GLY A 150 -17.50 -20.57 10.41
CA GLY A 150 -17.77 -21.39 9.23
C GLY A 150 -16.94 -21.07 7.98
N ALA A 151 -16.02 -20.09 8.01
CA ALA A 151 -15.13 -19.76 6.89
C ALA A 151 -13.81 -20.55 6.95
N GLY A 152 -13.45 -21.22 5.87
CA GLY A 152 -12.16 -21.91 5.72
C GLY A 152 -11.10 -21.05 5.05
N THR A 153 -11.23 -20.82 3.76
CA THR A 153 -10.27 -20.08 2.93
C THR A 153 -10.72 -18.66 2.66
N TRP A 154 -9.76 -17.74 2.60
CA TRP A 154 -9.96 -16.33 2.32
C TRP A 154 -9.20 -15.88 1.09
N TRP A 155 -9.82 -14.99 0.31
CA TRP A 155 -9.27 -14.42 -0.92
C TRP A 155 -9.27 -12.89 -0.85
N SER A 156 -8.33 -12.27 -1.58
CA SER A 156 -8.21 -10.80 -1.68
C SER A 156 -9.04 -10.19 -2.82
N ASN A 157 -9.74 -11.02 -3.59
CA ASN A 157 -10.57 -10.56 -4.72
C ASN A 157 -11.88 -11.34 -4.80
N SER A 158 -12.91 -10.71 -5.37
CA SER A 158 -14.25 -11.28 -5.53
C SER A 158 -14.28 -12.51 -6.45
N ALA A 159 -13.35 -12.60 -7.40
CA ALA A 159 -13.18 -13.75 -8.28
C ALA A 159 -12.56 -14.98 -7.57
N ARG A 160 -12.12 -14.83 -6.31
CA ARG A 160 -11.50 -15.88 -5.48
C ARG A 160 -10.31 -16.58 -6.16
N THR A 161 -9.50 -15.81 -6.88
CA THR A 161 -8.30 -16.31 -7.59
C THR A 161 -7.01 -16.07 -6.82
N THR A 162 -7.02 -15.14 -5.83
CA THR A 162 -5.83 -14.79 -5.05
C THR A 162 -6.08 -15.09 -3.58
N VAL A 163 -5.49 -16.20 -3.10
CA VAL A 163 -5.63 -16.66 -1.72
C VAL A 163 -4.87 -15.73 -0.78
N VAL A 164 -5.52 -15.31 0.30
CA VAL A 164 -4.91 -14.63 1.45
C VAL A 164 -4.38 -15.68 2.42
N GLY A 165 -5.24 -16.62 2.82
CA GLY A 165 -4.91 -17.62 3.82
C GLY A 165 -6.13 -18.41 4.26
N SER A 166 -6.01 -19.04 5.44
CA SER A 166 -7.07 -19.86 6.02
C SER A 166 -7.36 -19.45 7.45
N THR A 167 -8.64 -19.56 7.88
CA THR A 167 -9.06 -19.37 9.26
C THR A 167 -8.33 -20.36 10.16
N VAL A 168 -7.70 -19.85 11.23
CA VAL A 168 -7.05 -20.66 12.27
C VAL A 168 -7.57 -20.35 13.66
N GLY A 169 -8.44 -19.35 13.79
CA GLY A 169 -9.14 -19.01 15.03
C GLY A 169 -10.42 -18.24 14.74
N SER A 170 -11.46 -18.53 15.51
CA SER A 170 -12.75 -17.82 15.47
C SER A 170 -13.34 -17.81 16.88
N SER A 171 -13.82 -16.65 17.30
CA SER A 171 -14.53 -16.47 18.58
C SER A 171 -15.77 -15.62 18.33
N PHE A 172 -16.88 -16.32 18.18
CA PHE A 172 -18.23 -15.76 18.02
C PHE A 172 -19.27 -16.85 18.32
N PRO A 173 -20.37 -16.54 19.01
CA PRO A 173 -20.65 -15.32 19.76
C PRO A 173 -19.83 -15.20 21.05
N THR A 174 -20.20 -14.32 21.95
CA THR A 174 -19.53 -13.90 23.19
C THR A 174 -18.48 -12.83 22.92
N ASN A 175 -17.48 -13.11 22.06
CA ASN A 175 -16.54 -12.17 21.47
C ASN A 175 -16.84 -12.02 19.98
N ASP A 176 -16.11 -11.13 19.29
CA ASP A 176 -16.23 -11.00 17.84
C ASP A 176 -14.86 -10.76 17.18
N TYR A 177 -13.95 -11.75 17.30
CA TYR A 177 -12.65 -11.71 16.66
C TYR A 177 -12.27 -13.03 16.01
N GLY A 178 -11.58 -12.95 14.89
CA GLY A 178 -11.10 -14.09 14.12
C GLY A 178 -9.68 -13.90 13.61
N LEU A 179 -8.99 -15.01 13.37
CA LEU A 179 -7.62 -15.06 12.92
C LEU A 179 -7.48 -15.87 11.63
N ILE A 180 -6.87 -15.26 10.64
CA ILE A 180 -6.55 -15.87 9.35
C ILE A 180 -5.04 -15.99 9.26
N LYS A 181 -4.50 -17.20 9.08
CA LYS A 181 -3.08 -17.43 8.83
C LYS A 181 -2.82 -17.23 7.34
N TYR A 182 -1.84 -16.39 7.00
CA TYR A 182 -1.43 -16.20 5.61
C TYR A 182 -0.89 -17.49 5.00
N ALA A 183 -1.13 -17.66 3.69
CA ALA A 183 -0.54 -18.77 2.96
C ALA A 183 0.99 -18.69 2.98
N SER A 184 1.68 -19.82 3.03
CA SER A 184 3.13 -19.89 3.22
C SER A 184 3.96 -19.24 2.12
N ASN A 185 3.37 -19.06 0.93
CA ASN A 185 3.97 -18.39 -0.22
C ASN A 185 3.50 -16.95 -0.40
N SER A 186 2.73 -16.41 0.56
CA SER A 186 2.32 -15.01 0.52
C SER A 186 3.49 -14.09 0.83
N PRO A 187 3.63 -12.96 0.13
CA PRO A 187 4.54 -11.90 0.54
C PRO A 187 4.21 -11.41 1.96
N VAL A 188 5.20 -10.85 2.66
CA VAL A 188 5.00 -10.24 3.97
C VAL A 188 3.95 -9.13 3.85
N PRO A 189 2.81 -9.22 4.55
CA PRO A 189 1.78 -8.20 4.48
C PRO A 189 2.24 -6.91 5.19
N PRO A 190 1.80 -5.72 4.75
CA PRO A 190 2.18 -4.48 5.40
C PRO A 190 1.47 -4.33 6.75
N GLY A 191 2.19 -3.81 7.77
CA GLY A 191 1.63 -3.46 9.09
C GLY A 191 0.75 -2.21 9.09
N THR A 192 0.06 -1.90 7.98
CA THR A 192 -0.64 -0.64 7.76
C THR A 192 -2.16 -0.81 7.67
N VAL A 193 -2.88 0.30 7.87
CA VAL A 193 -4.30 0.47 7.51
C VAL A 193 -4.37 1.51 6.40
N GLY A 194 -4.50 1.06 5.15
CA GLY A 194 -4.27 1.92 4.00
C GLY A 194 -2.82 2.42 3.99
N SER A 195 -2.63 3.75 4.05
CA SER A 195 -1.31 4.38 4.17
C SER A 195 -0.88 4.66 5.62
N GLN A 196 -1.76 4.41 6.62
CA GLN A 196 -1.47 4.64 8.02
C GLN A 196 -0.69 3.46 8.60
N ASP A 197 0.52 3.71 9.06
CA ASP A 197 1.34 2.73 9.77
C ASP A 197 0.78 2.47 11.18
N ILE A 198 0.71 1.19 11.58
CA ILE A 198 0.14 0.75 12.86
C ILE A 198 1.24 0.06 13.67
N THR A 199 1.78 0.75 14.64
CA THR A 199 2.97 0.33 15.38
C THR A 199 2.68 -0.19 16.80
N SER A 200 1.45 -0.01 17.30
CA SER A 200 1.05 -0.45 18.64
C SER A 200 -0.44 -0.70 18.74
N ALA A 201 -0.88 -1.29 19.85
CA ALA A 201 -2.30 -1.45 20.19
C ALA A 201 -2.59 -0.82 21.55
N VAL A 202 -3.80 -0.29 21.73
CA VAL A 202 -4.23 0.33 22.97
C VAL A 202 -5.69 0.00 23.28
N ASN A 203 -6.02 0.00 24.56
CA ASN A 203 -7.42 -0.01 25.00
C ASN A 203 -8.10 1.33 24.71
N ALA A 204 -9.34 1.27 24.30
CA ALA A 204 -10.14 2.45 24.07
C ALA A 204 -10.41 3.22 25.39
N THR A 205 -10.54 4.54 25.28
CA THR A 205 -11.05 5.40 26.34
C THR A 205 -12.20 6.24 25.82
N VAL A 206 -13.17 6.57 26.67
CA VAL A 206 -14.29 7.43 26.29
C VAL A 206 -13.76 8.77 25.77
N ASN A 207 -14.37 9.30 24.73
CA ASN A 207 -13.97 10.50 23.97
C ASN A 207 -12.67 10.35 23.14
N MET A 208 -12.02 9.17 23.09
CA MET A 208 -10.91 8.94 22.17
C MET A 208 -11.36 9.22 20.74
N SER A 209 -10.61 10.05 20.02
CA SER A 209 -10.81 10.25 18.58
C SER A 209 -10.32 9.02 17.84
N VAL A 210 -11.17 8.48 16.97
CA VAL A 210 -10.92 7.22 16.26
C VAL A 210 -11.27 7.34 14.79
N THR A 211 -10.61 6.53 13.99
CA THR A 211 -10.85 6.37 12.57
C THR A 211 -11.14 4.89 12.28
N ARG A 212 -12.16 4.62 11.48
CA ARG A 212 -12.44 3.29 10.94
C ARG A 212 -12.14 3.28 9.44
N ARG A 213 -11.58 2.19 8.96
CA ARG A 213 -11.52 1.87 7.53
C ARG A 213 -12.26 0.56 7.25
N GLY A 214 -13.09 0.56 6.22
CA GLY A 214 -13.81 -0.63 5.79
C GLY A 214 -13.94 -0.71 4.28
N SER A 215 -14.16 -1.92 3.78
CA SER A 215 -14.15 -2.21 2.34
C SER A 215 -15.39 -1.74 1.59
N THR A 216 -16.47 -1.42 2.31
CA THR A 216 -17.73 -0.91 1.73
C THR A 216 -17.76 0.60 1.70
N THR A 217 -17.54 1.25 2.84
CA THR A 217 -17.76 2.69 2.98
C THR A 217 -16.47 3.50 3.09
N GLY A 218 -15.28 2.84 3.05
CA GLY A 218 -14.01 3.55 3.11
C GLY A 218 -13.67 4.04 4.52
N ILE A 219 -13.21 5.28 4.64
CA ILE A 219 -12.69 5.87 5.88
C ILE A 219 -13.73 6.80 6.50
N HIS A 220 -14.04 6.56 7.77
CA HIS A 220 -14.88 7.41 8.59
C HIS A 220 -14.26 7.66 9.96
N THR A 221 -14.50 8.84 10.51
CA THR A 221 -13.95 9.28 11.81
C THR A 221 -15.06 9.53 12.80
N GLY A 222 -14.71 9.49 14.07
CA GLY A 222 -15.62 9.80 15.17
C GLY A 222 -14.94 9.68 16.51
N ARG A 223 -15.74 9.34 17.54
CA ARG A 223 -15.28 9.20 18.92
C ARG A 223 -15.84 7.95 19.57
N VAL A 224 -15.10 7.42 20.50
CA VAL A 224 -15.59 6.43 21.46
C VAL A 224 -16.62 7.10 22.37
N THR A 225 -17.82 6.53 22.42
CA THR A 225 -18.95 7.05 23.21
C THR A 225 -19.31 6.18 24.41
N GLY A 226 -18.77 4.96 24.48
CA GLY A 226 -19.00 4.03 25.58
C GLY A 226 -18.05 2.84 25.50
N LEU A 227 -17.90 2.16 26.62
CA LEU A 227 -17.09 0.94 26.76
C LEU A 227 -17.94 -0.13 27.43
N ASN A 228 -17.47 -1.37 27.36
CA ASN A 228 -18.15 -2.52 27.99
C ASN A 228 -19.60 -2.70 27.52
N ALA A 229 -19.90 -2.33 26.29
CA ALA A 229 -21.24 -2.52 25.75
C ALA A 229 -21.52 -4.01 25.48
N THR A 230 -22.75 -4.43 25.75
CA THR A 230 -23.30 -5.71 25.30
C THR A 230 -24.15 -5.47 24.08
N VAL A 231 -23.95 -6.25 23.03
CA VAL A 231 -24.75 -6.15 21.80
C VAL A 231 -25.44 -7.50 21.56
N ASN A 232 -26.74 -7.47 21.41
CA ASN A 232 -27.54 -8.63 21.05
C ASN A 232 -28.01 -8.47 19.60
N TYR A 233 -27.43 -9.26 18.70
CA TYR A 233 -27.77 -9.29 17.28
C TYR A 233 -28.99 -10.18 16.96
N GLY A 234 -29.51 -10.89 17.97
CA GLY A 234 -30.63 -11.85 17.82
C GLY A 234 -30.07 -13.27 17.55
N GLY A 235 -31.04 -14.25 17.57
CA GLY A 235 -30.68 -15.65 17.26
C GLY A 235 -29.70 -16.35 18.23
N GLY A 236 -29.34 -15.71 19.34
CA GLY A 236 -28.32 -16.19 20.27
C GLY A 236 -26.96 -15.49 20.12
N ASP A 237 -26.83 -14.63 19.12
CA ASP A 237 -25.60 -13.90 18.82
C ASP A 237 -25.44 -12.67 19.75
N VAL A 238 -24.94 -12.92 20.95
CA VAL A 238 -24.66 -11.88 21.94
C VAL A 238 -23.16 -11.73 22.12
N VAL A 239 -22.66 -10.49 22.02
CA VAL A 239 -21.25 -10.13 22.21
C VAL A 239 -21.12 -9.13 23.35
N TYR A 240 -20.03 -9.21 24.10
CA TYR A 240 -19.81 -8.47 25.33
C TYR A 240 -18.51 -7.62 25.25
N GLY A 241 -18.37 -6.67 26.18
CA GLY A 241 -17.11 -5.91 26.30
C GLY A 241 -16.85 -4.92 25.17
N MET A 242 -17.83 -4.63 24.32
CA MET A 242 -17.66 -3.90 23.06
C MET A 242 -17.40 -2.41 23.28
N ILE A 243 -16.60 -1.83 22.39
CA ILE A 243 -16.39 -0.39 22.27
C ILE A 243 -17.56 0.19 21.47
N ARG A 244 -18.28 1.15 22.04
CA ARG A 244 -19.32 1.89 21.33
C ARG A 244 -18.77 3.19 20.78
N THR A 245 -19.10 3.53 19.55
CA THR A 245 -18.68 4.77 18.87
C THR A 245 -19.86 5.45 18.15
N ASN A 246 -19.65 6.68 17.70
CA ASN A 246 -20.51 7.37 16.74
C ASN A 246 -19.97 7.32 15.30
N VAL A 247 -19.02 6.44 15.03
CA VAL A 247 -18.54 6.17 13.66
C VAL A 247 -19.58 5.32 12.95
N CYS A 248 -19.90 5.62 11.70
CA CYS A 248 -20.79 4.79 10.89
C CYS A 248 -20.07 3.54 10.33
N ALA A 249 -20.83 2.50 10.01
CA ALA A 249 -20.41 1.32 9.26
C ALA A 249 -21.60 0.72 8.53
N GLU A 250 -21.35 -0.01 7.46
CA GLU A 250 -22.35 -0.71 6.67
C GLU A 250 -21.94 -2.17 6.40
N PRO A 251 -22.84 -3.05 5.94
CA PRO A 251 -22.52 -4.44 5.65
C PRO A 251 -21.29 -4.58 4.73
N GLY A 252 -20.36 -5.45 5.12
CA GLY A 252 -19.06 -5.65 4.48
C GLY A 252 -17.90 -4.87 5.12
N ASP A 253 -18.17 -3.85 5.96
CA ASP A 253 -17.17 -3.19 6.80
C ASP A 253 -16.78 -4.04 8.02
N SER A 254 -17.54 -5.10 8.31
CA SER A 254 -17.27 -6.09 9.37
C SER A 254 -15.83 -6.55 9.39
N GLY A 255 -15.22 -6.59 10.59
CA GLY A 255 -13.83 -6.95 10.79
C GLY A 255 -12.83 -5.83 10.52
N GLY A 256 -13.23 -4.76 9.83
CA GLY A 256 -12.38 -3.62 9.51
C GLY A 256 -11.82 -2.92 10.75
N PRO A 257 -10.63 -2.28 10.65
CA PRO A 257 -9.91 -1.73 11.77
C PRO A 257 -10.53 -0.42 12.27
N LEU A 258 -10.55 -0.27 13.60
CA LEU A 258 -10.68 0.99 14.33
C LEU A 258 -9.31 1.35 14.89
N TYR A 259 -8.83 2.54 14.63
CA TYR A 259 -7.50 2.99 15.05
C TYR A 259 -7.49 4.47 15.46
N SER A 260 -6.45 4.88 16.19
CA SER A 260 -6.21 6.26 16.62
C SER A 260 -4.74 6.61 16.36
N GLY A 261 -4.47 7.38 15.30
CA GLY A 261 -3.09 7.58 14.81
C GLY A 261 -2.47 6.24 14.41
N SER A 262 -1.29 5.93 14.93
CA SER A 262 -0.58 4.65 14.69
C SER A 262 -0.99 3.51 15.63
N ARG A 263 -2.10 3.65 16.38
CA ARG A 263 -2.49 2.69 17.41
C ARG A 263 -3.77 1.95 17.01
N ALA A 264 -3.70 0.63 16.96
CA ALA A 264 -4.85 -0.25 16.81
C ALA A 264 -5.74 -0.16 18.06
N VAL A 265 -7.07 -0.11 17.88
CA VAL A 265 -8.05 0.05 18.96
C VAL A 265 -9.09 -1.05 18.94
N GLY A 266 -9.67 -1.38 17.77
CA GLY A 266 -10.75 -2.37 17.71
C GLY A 266 -10.98 -2.94 16.31
N LEU A 267 -11.90 -3.92 16.23
CA LEU A 267 -12.37 -4.56 15.00
C LEU A 267 -13.88 -4.32 14.86
N THR A 268 -14.34 -3.91 13.69
CA THR A 268 -15.77 -3.65 13.43
C THR A 268 -16.60 -4.91 13.64
N SER A 269 -17.51 -4.86 14.59
CA SER A 269 -18.48 -5.92 14.85
C SER A 269 -19.79 -5.67 14.10
N GLY A 270 -20.53 -4.67 14.51
CA GLY A 270 -21.79 -4.30 13.89
C GLY A 270 -22.32 -2.98 14.45
N GLY A 271 -23.51 -2.59 14.01
CA GLY A 271 -24.07 -1.32 14.43
C GLY A 271 -25.44 -1.03 13.85
N SER A 272 -25.85 0.22 13.98
CA SER A 272 -27.11 0.75 13.43
C SER A 272 -26.86 2.09 12.72
N GLY A 273 -27.75 2.45 11.80
CA GLY A 273 -27.63 3.63 10.94
C GLY A 273 -26.84 3.32 9.67
N ASN A 274 -26.34 4.36 9.02
CA ASN A 274 -25.56 4.26 7.78
C ASN A 274 -24.58 5.43 7.65
N CYS A 275 -23.71 5.43 6.64
CA CYS A 275 -22.71 6.48 6.49
C CYS A 275 -23.25 7.75 5.79
N SER A 276 -24.51 7.77 5.34
CA SER A 276 -25.15 8.97 4.81
C SER A 276 -25.82 9.82 5.90
N SER A 277 -26.44 9.16 6.91
CA SER A 277 -27.18 9.83 7.99
C SER A 277 -26.49 9.75 9.36
N GLY A 278 -25.38 9.03 9.44
CA GLY A 278 -24.69 8.74 10.69
C GLY A 278 -25.14 7.42 11.33
N GLY A 279 -24.38 6.94 12.28
CA GLY A 279 -24.65 5.66 12.91
C GLY A 279 -23.96 5.48 14.25
N THR A 280 -24.31 4.38 14.90
CA THR A 280 -23.63 3.85 16.07
C THR A 280 -23.03 2.51 15.69
N THR A 281 -21.71 2.38 15.86
CA THR A 281 -21.01 1.12 15.57
C THR A 281 -20.30 0.62 16.82
N PHE A 282 -20.32 -0.69 16.98
CA PHE A 282 -19.64 -1.41 18.04
C PHE A 282 -18.42 -2.14 17.49
N PHE A 283 -17.36 -2.15 18.29
CA PHE A 283 -16.10 -2.74 17.92
C PHE A 283 -15.63 -3.69 19.01
N GLN A 284 -15.11 -4.82 18.60
CA GLN A 284 -14.36 -5.72 19.49
C GLN A 284 -13.04 -5.05 19.87
N PRO A 285 -12.67 -4.98 21.18
CA PRO A 285 -11.36 -4.49 21.59
C PRO A 285 -10.22 -5.33 20.97
N VAL A 286 -9.28 -4.68 20.28
CA VAL A 286 -8.21 -5.41 19.58
C VAL A 286 -7.21 -6.04 20.53
N VAL A 287 -6.92 -5.40 21.68
CA VAL A 287 -5.95 -5.90 22.67
C VAL A 287 -6.36 -7.29 23.19
N GLU A 288 -7.66 -7.50 23.38
CA GLU A 288 -8.20 -8.80 23.77
C GLU A 288 -7.90 -9.88 22.71
N ALA A 289 -8.19 -9.58 21.44
CA ALA A 289 -7.93 -10.49 20.33
C ALA A 289 -6.43 -10.80 20.17
N LEU A 290 -5.57 -9.78 20.30
CA LEU A 290 -4.11 -9.94 20.24
C LEU A 290 -3.61 -10.88 21.34
N ASN A 291 -4.09 -10.69 22.57
CA ASN A 291 -3.72 -11.53 23.71
C ASN A 291 -4.23 -12.97 23.56
N ALA A 292 -5.49 -13.13 23.13
CA ALA A 292 -6.10 -14.44 22.93
C ALA A 292 -5.34 -15.31 21.92
N TYR A 293 -4.80 -14.69 20.88
CA TYR A 293 -4.09 -15.40 19.82
C TYR A 293 -2.54 -15.35 19.94
N GLY A 294 -1.99 -14.64 20.91
CA GLY A 294 -0.53 -14.51 21.09
C GLY A 294 0.16 -13.84 19.90
N VAL A 295 -0.48 -12.82 19.32
CA VAL A 295 0.02 -12.07 18.17
C VAL A 295 0.16 -10.57 18.49
N SER A 296 0.94 -9.86 17.67
CA SER A 296 1.16 -8.42 17.82
C SER A 296 1.06 -7.70 16.47
N VAL A 297 0.63 -6.43 16.48
CA VAL A 297 0.84 -5.51 15.36
C VAL A 297 2.35 -5.24 15.19
N TYR A 298 2.79 -4.75 14.04
CA TYR A 298 4.22 -4.53 13.74
C TYR A 298 4.40 -3.39 12.73
#